data_0fcb244433625ba844d37a388e90b228
#
_entry.id   0fcb244433625ba844d37a388e90b228
#
_cell.length_a   1.000
_cell.length_b   1.000
_cell.length_c   1.000
_cell.angle_alpha   90.00
_cell.angle_beta   90.00
_cell.angle_gamma   90.00
#
_symmetry.space_group_name_H-M   'P 1'
#
loop_
_entity.id
_entity.type
_entity.pdbx_description
1 polymer ?
#
loop_
_entity_poly.entity_id
_entity_poly.type
_entity_poly.pdbx_seq_one_letter_code
_entity_poly.pdbx_strand_id
1 'polypeptide(L)'
;LQRHKDTKIRVVGSLHSWSNLVKTDDVLIDMRHFNRVEVFQYENEIRVKVGAGCQIKHLLKILNKQGLTIPSLGLITEQTIAGATATGTHGSGKHSLSHYIESLRVACFKGDESVAQVVEINNGVELQAARCSLGCLGVITEITLPCIVQYFVQEKATFCETIDEILVLEKRSPLQQFFLMPHSWIFLAQERVVANECRRRGFASVYRVYW
;
A
#
# COMPACT_ATOMS: atom_id res chain seq x y z
N LEU A 1 17.32 11.56 -13.21
CA LEU A 1 18.01 10.38 -13.75
C LEU A 1 19.14 10.77 -14.71
N GLN A 2 18.87 11.55 -15.76
CA GLN A 2 19.81 11.86 -16.84
C GLN A 2 21.16 12.39 -16.35
N ARG A 3 21.17 13.26 -15.33
CA ARG A 3 22.43 13.84 -14.77
C ARG A 3 23.29 12.82 -14.02
N HIS A 4 22.76 11.67 -13.69
CA HIS A 4 23.36 10.65 -12.84
C HIS A 4 23.29 9.25 -13.48
N LYS A 5 23.35 9.19 -14.83
CA LYS A 5 23.18 7.94 -15.58
C LYS A 5 24.25 6.88 -15.24
N ASP A 6 25.44 7.32 -14.89
CA ASP A 6 26.60 6.44 -14.60
C ASP A 6 26.76 6.16 -13.10
N THR A 7 25.76 6.49 -12.27
CA THR A 7 25.78 6.31 -10.82
C THR A 7 24.65 5.39 -10.37
N LYS A 8 24.81 4.79 -9.19
CA LYS A 8 23.75 3.98 -8.56
C LYS A 8 22.70 4.88 -7.95
N ILE A 9 21.53 4.89 -8.54
CA ILE A 9 20.38 5.66 -8.04
C ILE A 9 19.50 4.75 -7.18
N ARG A 10 19.14 5.24 -5.99
CA ARG A 10 18.13 4.65 -5.12
C ARG A 10 17.03 5.67 -4.85
N VAL A 11 15.84 5.16 -4.50
CA VAL A 11 14.66 5.98 -4.26
C VAL A 11 14.19 5.74 -2.83
N VAL A 12 13.84 6.80 -2.14
CA VAL A 12 13.32 6.72 -0.78
C VAL A 12 11.94 7.36 -0.68
N GLY A 13 11.05 6.66 0.03
CA GLY A 13 9.77 7.20 0.51
C GLY A 13 9.82 7.51 2.00
N SER A 14 9.02 6.81 2.81
CA SER A 14 8.92 7.02 4.27
C SER A 14 9.86 6.14 5.10
N LEU A 15 10.81 5.43 4.50
CA LEU A 15 11.81 4.57 5.19
C LEU A 15 11.21 3.47 6.09
N HIS A 16 10.11 2.86 5.67
CA HIS A 16 9.50 1.73 6.39
C HIS A 16 10.12 0.37 6.05
N SER A 17 10.99 0.29 5.04
CA SER A 17 11.70 -0.96 4.70
C SER A 17 12.75 -1.30 5.78
N TRP A 18 12.76 -2.54 6.22
CA TRP A 18 13.75 -3.03 7.19
C TRP A 18 15.04 -3.50 6.52
N SER A 19 15.02 -3.64 5.20
CA SER A 19 16.18 -4.04 4.43
C SER A 19 16.98 -2.83 3.93
N ASN A 20 18.21 -3.09 3.49
CA ASN A 20 19.11 -2.07 2.96
C ASN A 20 18.76 -1.64 1.50
N LEU A 21 17.52 -1.81 1.04
CA LEU A 21 17.10 -1.50 -0.33
C LEU A 21 17.40 -0.06 -0.76
N VAL A 22 17.28 0.88 0.17
CA VAL A 22 17.51 2.31 -0.09
C VAL A 22 18.95 2.74 0.12
N LYS A 23 19.83 1.85 0.63
CA LYS A 23 21.22 2.21 0.91
C LYS A 23 22.00 2.42 -0.38
N THR A 24 22.63 3.58 -0.49
CA THR A 24 23.55 3.92 -1.58
C THR A 24 24.58 4.90 -1.08
N ASP A 25 25.78 4.86 -1.63
CA ASP A 25 26.84 5.84 -1.43
C ASP A 25 26.82 6.91 -2.53
N ASP A 26 25.95 6.74 -3.55
CA ASP A 26 25.84 7.62 -4.71
C ASP A 26 24.62 8.56 -4.59
N VAL A 27 23.56 8.30 -5.37
CA VAL A 27 22.40 9.21 -5.48
C VAL A 27 21.18 8.61 -4.82
N LEU A 28 20.62 9.37 -3.86
CA LEU A 28 19.34 9.06 -3.23
C LEU A 28 18.29 10.08 -3.67
N ILE A 29 17.21 9.62 -4.30
CA ILE A 29 16.07 10.46 -4.71
C ILE A 29 14.99 10.39 -3.65
N ASP A 30 14.68 11.50 -3.02
CA ASP A 30 13.56 11.62 -2.08
C ASP A 30 12.29 12.00 -2.82
N MET A 31 11.27 11.16 -2.70
CA MET A 31 10.01 11.30 -3.42
C MET A 31 8.95 12.15 -2.71
N ARG A 32 9.24 12.73 -1.54
CA ARG A 32 8.23 13.45 -0.71
C ARG A 32 7.44 14.54 -1.44
N HIS A 33 8.01 15.15 -2.47
CA HIS A 33 7.37 16.19 -3.27
C HIS A 33 6.49 15.64 -4.41
N PHE A 34 6.55 14.34 -4.70
CA PHE A 34 5.65 13.66 -5.62
C PHE A 34 4.39 13.22 -4.87
N ASN A 35 3.57 14.15 -4.41
CA ASN A 35 2.45 13.89 -3.50
C ASN A 35 1.10 14.40 -4.02
N ARG A 36 1.01 14.79 -5.29
CA ARG A 36 -0.25 15.20 -5.93
C ARG A 36 -1.25 14.05 -5.91
N VAL A 37 -2.51 14.37 -5.63
CA VAL A 37 -3.63 13.43 -5.67
C VAL A 37 -4.71 14.04 -6.56
N GLU A 38 -5.16 13.29 -7.54
CA GLU A 38 -6.19 13.69 -8.49
C GLU A 38 -7.24 12.58 -8.60
N VAL A 39 -8.46 12.85 -8.15
CA VAL A 39 -9.60 11.95 -8.28
C VAL A 39 -10.31 12.28 -9.57
N PHE A 40 -10.60 11.28 -10.40
CA PHE A 40 -11.27 11.47 -11.68
C PHE A 40 -12.21 10.31 -11.97
N GLN A 41 -13.16 10.57 -12.85
CA GLN A 41 -14.07 9.54 -13.34
C GLN A 41 -13.55 9.01 -14.68
N TYR A 42 -13.53 7.70 -14.79
CA TYR A 42 -13.20 7.01 -16.05
C TYR A 42 -14.27 5.95 -16.30
N GLU A 43 -15.00 6.09 -17.42
CA GLU A 43 -16.21 5.32 -17.66
C GLU A 43 -17.21 5.48 -16.50
N ASN A 44 -17.64 4.39 -15.89
CA ASN A 44 -18.57 4.39 -14.75
C ASN A 44 -17.88 4.21 -13.39
N GLU A 45 -16.57 4.30 -13.34
CA GLU A 45 -15.78 4.04 -12.13
C GLU A 45 -14.97 5.27 -11.72
N ILE A 46 -14.73 5.40 -10.42
CA ILE A 46 -13.90 6.47 -9.88
C ILE A 46 -12.49 5.92 -9.68
N ARG A 47 -11.53 6.68 -10.15
CA ARG A 47 -10.09 6.37 -10.03
C ARG A 47 -9.36 7.51 -9.36
N VAL A 48 -8.20 7.19 -8.81
CA VAL A 48 -7.26 8.18 -8.29
C VAL A 48 -5.90 8.01 -8.95
N LYS A 49 -5.37 9.13 -9.41
CA LYS A 49 -3.99 9.28 -9.86
C LYS A 49 -3.20 9.92 -8.72
N VAL A 50 -2.15 9.28 -8.29
CA VAL A 50 -1.42 9.67 -7.08
C VAL A 50 0.09 9.64 -7.28
N GLY A 51 0.76 10.71 -6.89
CA GLY A 51 2.21 10.82 -6.91
C GLY A 51 2.87 9.80 -5.98
N ALA A 52 3.95 9.21 -6.44
CA ALA A 52 4.65 8.08 -5.82
C ALA A 52 5.05 8.29 -4.35
N GLY A 53 5.40 9.53 -4.00
CA GLY A 53 5.80 9.94 -2.64
C GLY A 53 4.64 10.32 -1.72
N CYS A 54 3.40 10.26 -2.19
CA CYS A 54 2.23 10.53 -1.36
C CYS A 54 2.09 9.44 -0.29
N GLN A 55 2.02 9.84 0.98
CA GLN A 55 1.73 8.91 2.06
C GLN A 55 0.27 8.43 1.99
N ILE A 56 0.05 7.15 2.28
CA ILE A 56 -1.29 6.54 2.26
C ILE A 56 -2.26 7.30 3.16
N LYS A 57 -1.86 7.74 4.36
CA LYS A 57 -2.70 8.56 5.24
C LYS A 57 -3.15 9.88 4.60
N HIS A 58 -2.29 10.50 3.78
CA HIS A 58 -2.64 11.73 3.08
C HIS A 58 -3.63 11.45 1.95
N LEU A 59 -3.41 10.40 1.17
CA LEU A 59 -4.33 9.91 0.15
C LEU A 59 -5.71 9.63 0.76
N LEU A 60 -5.77 8.85 1.83
CA LEU A 60 -7.03 8.52 2.52
C LEU A 60 -7.75 9.76 3.05
N LYS A 61 -7.02 10.75 3.58
CA LYS A 61 -7.62 12.01 4.04
C LYS A 61 -8.35 12.76 2.91
N ILE A 62 -7.82 12.70 1.68
CA ILE A 62 -8.44 13.32 0.49
C ILE A 62 -9.64 12.50 0.03
N LEU A 63 -9.49 11.18 -0.09
CA LEU A 63 -10.56 10.29 -0.56
C LEU A 63 -11.74 10.26 0.40
N ASN A 64 -11.48 10.17 1.71
CA ASN A 64 -12.53 10.09 2.74
C ASN A 64 -13.44 11.33 2.78
N LYS A 65 -12.93 12.50 2.39
CA LYS A 65 -13.77 13.72 2.25
C LYS A 65 -14.81 13.58 1.14
N GLN A 66 -14.60 12.66 0.22
CA GLN A 66 -15.50 12.38 -0.91
C GLN A 66 -16.28 11.07 -0.71
N GLY A 67 -16.23 10.47 0.48
CA GLY A 67 -16.85 9.18 0.77
C GLY A 67 -16.18 7.99 0.07
N LEU A 68 -14.91 8.15 -0.33
CA LEU A 68 -14.14 7.16 -1.08
C LEU A 68 -13.00 6.58 -0.24
N THR A 69 -12.53 5.41 -0.65
CA THR A 69 -11.31 4.77 -0.14
C THR A 69 -10.65 3.93 -1.25
N ILE A 70 -9.48 3.36 -0.96
CA ILE A 70 -8.80 2.39 -1.85
C ILE A 70 -9.21 0.96 -1.49
N PRO A 71 -9.18 0.01 -2.43
CA PRO A 71 -9.73 -1.34 -2.25
C PRO A 71 -8.91 -2.24 -1.33
N SER A 72 -7.66 -1.92 -1.07
CA SER A 72 -6.82 -2.66 -0.12
C SER A 72 -5.99 -1.69 0.72
N LEU A 73 -5.92 -1.95 2.01
CA LEU A 73 -5.22 -1.09 2.95
C LEU A 73 -4.43 -1.94 3.95
N GLY A 74 -3.14 -1.66 4.06
CA GLY A 74 -2.31 -2.20 5.13
C GLY A 74 -2.52 -1.46 6.45
N LEU A 75 -1.96 -2.00 7.52
CA LEU A 75 -2.08 -1.43 8.86
C LEU A 75 -1.35 -0.07 8.98
N ILE A 76 -0.19 0.05 8.33
CA ILE A 76 0.68 1.23 8.41
C ILE A 76 0.34 2.18 7.26
N THR A 77 -0.14 3.37 7.58
CA THR A 77 -0.55 4.39 6.60
C THR A 77 0.49 5.49 6.38
N GLU A 78 1.59 5.47 7.10
CA GLU A 78 2.76 6.34 6.95
C GLU A 78 3.62 5.98 5.74
N GLN A 79 3.48 4.79 5.20
CA GLN A 79 4.15 4.38 3.95
C GLN A 79 3.75 5.30 2.79
N THR A 80 4.68 5.55 1.87
CA THR A 80 4.32 6.15 0.58
C THR A 80 3.63 5.10 -0.30
N ILE A 81 2.74 5.58 -1.19
CA ILE A 81 1.96 4.68 -2.06
C ILE A 81 2.87 3.81 -2.93
N ALA A 82 3.92 4.35 -3.53
CA ALA A 82 4.84 3.57 -4.35
C ALA A 82 5.67 2.59 -3.52
N GLY A 83 6.12 2.98 -2.31
CA GLY A 83 6.84 2.08 -1.43
C GLY A 83 5.98 0.90 -0.99
N ALA A 84 4.73 1.14 -0.61
CA ALA A 84 3.80 0.10 -0.21
C ALA A 84 3.45 -0.86 -1.36
N THR A 85 3.19 -0.33 -2.55
CA THR A 85 2.85 -1.16 -3.72
C THR A 85 4.05 -1.96 -4.21
N ALA A 86 5.23 -1.35 -4.31
CA ALA A 86 6.43 -2.01 -4.82
C ALA A 86 6.91 -3.20 -3.96
N THR A 87 6.46 -3.29 -2.71
CA THR A 87 6.81 -4.36 -1.76
C THR A 87 5.63 -5.29 -1.43
N GLY A 88 4.53 -5.18 -2.15
CA GLY A 88 3.35 -6.04 -1.98
C GLY A 88 2.63 -5.86 -0.65
N THR A 89 2.65 -4.65 -0.06
CA THR A 89 1.93 -4.35 1.18
C THR A 89 0.45 -4.71 1.06
N HIS A 90 -0.06 -5.39 2.06
CA HIS A 90 -1.44 -5.86 2.12
C HIS A 90 -2.02 -5.71 3.54
N GLY A 91 -3.33 -5.78 3.64
CA GLY A 91 -4.04 -5.91 4.90
C GLY A 91 -4.59 -7.33 5.09
N SER A 92 -5.65 -7.46 5.86
CA SER A 92 -6.40 -8.71 6.04
C SER A 92 -7.29 -9.08 4.85
N GLY A 93 -7.34 -8.23 3.81
CA GLY A 93 -8.11 -8.49 2.59
C GLY A 93 -7.44 -9.52 1.67
N LYS A 94 -8.19 -9.94 0.64
CA LYS A 94 -7.80 -11.03 -0.25
C LYS A 94 -6.58 -10.71 -1.14
N HIS A 95 -6.41 -9.44 -1.52
CA HIS A 95 -5.36 -9.01 -2.45
C HIS A 95 -4.50 -7.91 -1.85
N SER A 96 -3.23 -7.86 -2.24
CA SER A 96 -2.33 -6.76 -1.90
C SER A 96 -2.73 -5.46 -2.62
N LEU A 97 -2.23 -4.33 -2.14
CA LEU A 97 -2.46 -3.04 -2.78
C LEU A 97 -1.92 -3.01 -4.22
N SER A 98 -0.81 -3.68 -4.47
CA SER A 98 -0.20 -3.80 -5.80
C SER A 98 -1.09 -4.49 -6.83
N HIS A 99 -1.98 -5.41 -6.41
CA HIS A 99 -2.94 -6.06 -7.30
C HIS A 99 -3.88 -5.07 -8.00
N TYR A 100 -4.24 -3.99 -7.31
CA TYR A 100 -5.21 -3.00 -7.79
C TYR A 100 -4.61 -1.88 -8.64
N ILE A 101 -3.29 -1.88 -8.88
CA ILE A 101 -2.68 -0.89 -9.75
C ILE A 101 -3.15 -1.10 -11.19
N GLU A 102 -3.69 -0.05 -11.79
CA GLU A 102 -4.13 -0.03 -13.19
C GLU A 102 -3.08 0.57 -14.13
N SER A 103 -2.32 1.57 -13.65
CA SER A 103 -1.17 2.09 -14.39
C SER A 103 -0.09 2.65 -13.47
N LEU A 104 1.14 2.70 -13.99
CA LEU A 104 2.31 3.31 -13.36
C LEU A 104 3.02 4.20 -14.38
N ARG A 105 3.50 5.35 -13.93
CA ARG A 105 4.48 6.14 -14.67
C ARG A 105 5.84 5.94 -14.04
N VAL A 106 6.76 5.43 -14.84
CA VAL A 106 8.11 5.04 -14.38
C VAL A 106 9.16 5.83 -15.17
N ALA A 107 10.03 6.55 -14.47
CA ALA A 107 11.19 7.17 -15.07
C ALA A 107 12.33 6.15 -15.12
N CYS A 108 12.82 5.82 -16.30
CA CYS A 108 13.85 4.80 -16.51
C CYS A 108 14.69 5.11 -17.75
N PHE A 109 15.76 4.35 -17.94
CA PHE A 109 16.46 4.23 -19.22
C PHE A 109 15.91 3.00 -19.94
N LYS A 110 15.54 3.12 -21.20
CA LYS A 110 14.97 2.02 -21.98
C LYS A 110 16.05 1.38 -22.88
N GLY A 111 16.30 0.09 -22.67
CA GLY A 111 17.35 -0.64 -23.41
C GLY A 111 18.71 0.02 -23.26
N ASP A 112 19.45 0.14 -24.35
CA ASP A 112 20.76 0.79 -24.42
C ASP A 112 20.68 2.32 -24.59
N GLU A 113 19.49 2.90 -24.48
CA GLU A 113 19.30 4.34 -24.64
C GLU A 113 19.97 5.09 -23.47
N SER A 114 20.78 6.07 -23.82
CA SER A 114 21.45 6.94 -22.84
C SER A 114 20.54 8.06 -22.30
N VAL A 115 19.30 8.15 -22.79
CA VAL A 115 18.34 9.20 -22.43
C VAL A 115 17.28 8.64 -21.48
N ALA A 116 17.15 9.28 -20.33
CA ALA A 116 16.09 8.95 -19.40
C ALA A 116 14.72 9.41 -19.93
N GLN A 117 13.73 8.55 -19.83
CA GLN A 117 12.37 8.81 -20.27
C GLN A 117 11.35 8.40 -19.19
N VAL A 118 10.13 8.93 -19.30
CA VAL A 118 9.00 8.48 -18.47
C VAL A 118 8.12 7.59 -19.32
N VAL A 119 7.96 6.35 -18.91
CA VAL A 119 7.14 5.34 -19.58
C VAL A 119 5.86 5.14 -18.77
N GLU A 120 4.72 5.06 -19.43
CA GLU A 120 3.46 4.61 -18.83
C GLU A 120 3.28 3.11 -19.06
N ILE A 121 3.04 2.38 -17.97
CA ILE A 121 2.84 0.93 -17.97
C ILE A 121 1.42 0.68 -17.46
N ASN A 122 0.52 0.22 -18.34
CA ASN A 122 -0.91 0.09 -18.02
C ASN A 122 -1.54 -1.24 -18.43
N ASN A 123 -0.78 -2.16 -18.99
CA ASN A 123 -1.31 -3.47 -19.39
C ASN A 123 -0.22 -4.54 -19.48
N GLY A 124 -0.63 -5.76 -19.80
CA GLY A 124 0.25 -6.88 -20.16
C GLY A 124 1.15 -7.37 -19.03
N VAL A 125 2.19 -8.05 -19.44
CA VAL A 125 3.21 -8.64 -18.54
C VAL A 125 4.02 -7.54 -17.87
N GLU A 126 4.24 -6.42 -18.53
CA GLU A 126 4.95 -5.26 -18.00
C GLU A 126 4.23 -4.69 -16.77
N LEU A 127 2.91 -4.55 -16.82
CA LEU A 127 2.14 -4.08 -15.66
C LEU A 127 2.22 -5.08 -14.51
N GLN A 128 2.13 -6.37 -14.78
CA GLN A 128 2.25 -7.41 -13.75
C GLN A 128 3.62 -7.36 -13.06
N ALA A 129 4.71 -7.21 -13.83
CA ALA A 129 6.06 -7.07 -13.29
C ALA A 129 6.24 -5.76 -12.51
N ALA A 130 5.64 -4.66 -12.99
CA ALA A 130 5.80 -3.34 -12.38
C ALA A 130 5.05 -3.20 -11.04
N ARG A 131 3.93 -3.91 -10.84
CA ARG A 131 3.08 -3.83 -9.65
C ARG A 131 3.82 -4.13 -8.35
N CYS A 132 4.80 -5.05 -8.36
CA CYS A 132 5.60 -5.39 -7.17
C CYS A 132 7.08 -5.51 -7.56
N SER A 133 7.65 -4.44 -8.12
CA SER A 133 8.95 -4.45 -8.79
C SER A 133 10.15 -4.20 -7.87
N LEU A 134 9.94 -3.93 -6.58
CA LEU A 134 11.01 -3.57 -5.62
C LEU A 134 11.90 -2.41 -6.11
N GLY A 135 11.39 -1.58 -7.04
CA GLY A 135 12.14 -0.49 -7.65
C GLY A 135 13.14 -0.91 -8.74
N CYS A 136 13.11 -2.17 -9.20
CA CYS A 136 14.05 -2.69 -10.21
C CYS A 136 13.81 -2.15 -11.62
N LEU A 137 12.63 -1.65 -11.93
CA LEU A 137 12.25 -1.17 -13.26
C LEU A 137 12.49 0.34 -13.47
N GLY A 138 12.91 1.05 -12.44
CA GLY A 138 13.13 2.49 -12.47
C GLY A 138 12.44 3.22 -11.32
N VAL A 139 12.31 4.55 -11.45
CA VAL A 139 11.70 5.42 -10.45
C VAL A 139 10.23 5.60 -10.74
N ILE A 140 9.36 5.01 -9.92
CA ILE A 140 7.92 5.24 -10.01
C ILE A 140 7.64 6.70 -9.64
N THR A 141 6.95 7.43 -10.51
CA THR A 141 6.59 8.83 -10.30
C THR A 141 5.12 9.02 -9.98
N GLU A 142 4.25 8.16 -10.51
CA GLU A 142 2.80 8.25 -10.37
C GLU A 142 2.17 6.85 -10.48
N ILE A 143 1.04 6.65 -9.78
CA ILE A 143 0.28 5.40 -9.77
C ILE A 143 -1.20 5.74 -9.96
N THR A 144 -1.92 4.93 -10.76
CA THR A 144 -3.37 4.98 -10.88
C THR A 144 -4.00 3.76 -10.23
N LEU A 145 -5.02 4.01 -9.39
CA LEU A 145 -5.76 3.01 -8.64
C LEU A 145 -7.27 3.24 -8.77
N PRO A 146 -8.10 2.20 -8.73
CA PRO A 146 -9.53 2.35 -8.57
C PRO A 146 -9.87 2.84 -7.16
N CYS A 147 -10.95 3.59 -7.04
CA CYS A 147 -11.55 3.95 -5.76
C CYS A 147 -12.84 3.16 -5.54
N ILE A 148 -13.12 2.85 -4.28
CA ILE A 148 -14.39 2.24 -3.86
C ILE A 148 -15.07 3.15 -2.85
N VAL A 149 -16.37 2.96 -2.65
CA VAL A 149 -17.13 3.67 -1.61
C VAL A 149 -16.56 3.32 -0.25
N GLN A 150 -16.40 4.32 0.61
CA GLN A 150 -15.94 4.14 1.98
C GLN A 150 -16.90 3.22 2.75
N TYR A 151 -16.36 2.32 3.56
CA TYR A 151 -17.12 1.40 4.38
C TYR A 151 -16.59 1.37 5.81
N PHE A 152 -17.38 0.86 6.73
CA PHE A 152 -16.96 0.62 8.11
C PHE A 152 -16.53 -0.82 8.29
N VAL A 153 -15.63 -1.02 9.22
CA VAL A 153 -15.18 -2.36 9.63
C VAL A 153 -15.48 -2.53 11.12
N GLN A 154 -16.20 -3.59 11.44
CA GLN A 154 -16.34 -4.05 12.81
C GLN A 154 -15.22 -5.05 13.09
N GLU A 155 -14.45 -4.79 14.15
CA GLU A 155 -13.39 -5.68 14.60
C GLU A 155 -13.77 -6.34 15.91
N LYS A 156 -13.48 -7.65 16.02
CA LYS A 156 -13.55 -8.43 17.23
C LYS A 156 -12.19 -9.05 17.52
N ALA A 157 -11.67 -8.80 18.72
CA ALA A 157 -10.44 -9.42 19.20
C ALA A 157 -10.79 -10.63 20.09
N THR A 158 -10.11 -11.75 19.86
CA THR A 158 -10.28 -13.01 20.61
C THR A 158 -8.90 -13.59 20.92
N PHE A 159 -8.68 -14.00 22.16
CA PHE A 159 -7.49 -14.79 22.49
C PHE A 159 -7.74 -16.27 22.18
N CYS A 160 -6.75 -16.90 21.57
CA CYS A 160 -6.75 -18.32 21.21
C CYS A 160 -5.48 -18.97 21.79
N GLU A 161 -5.58 -20.21 22.23
CA GLU A 161 -4.45 -20.94 22.81
C GLU A 161 -3.73 -21.77 21.74
N THR A 162 -4.43 -22.13 20.66
CA THR A 162 -3.92 -23.02 19.62
C THR A 162 -4.07 -22.41 18.23
N ILE A 163 -3.26 -22.89 17.29
CA ILE A 163 -3.38 -22.53 15.88
C ILE A 163 -4.67 -23.08 15.27
N ASP A 164 -5.17 -24.23 15.74
CA ASP A 164 -6.40 -24.84 15.25
C ASP A 164 -7.61 -23.94 15.52
N GLU A 165 -7.65 -23.27 16.67
CA GLU A 165 -8.68 -22.26 16.97
C GLU A 165 -8.63 -21.11 15.95
N ILE A 166 -7.43 -20.64 15.59
CA ILE A 166 -7.25 -19.60 14.55
C ILE A 166 -7.79 -20.08 13.20
N LEU A 167 -7.49 -21.31 12.80
CA LEU A 167 -7.97 -21.88 11.52
C LEU A 167 -9.51 -22.02 11.48
N VAL A 168 -10.13 -22.28 12.62
CA VAL A 168 -11.61 -22.26 12.74
C VAL A 168 -12.16 -20.86 12.54
N LEU A 169 -11.52 -19.85 13.13
CA LEU A 169 -11.92 -18.45 12.97
C LEU A 169 -11.76 -17.98 11.52
N GLU A 170 -10.70 -18.40 10.83
CA GLU A 170 -10.43 -18.06 9.42
C GLU A 170 -11.57 -18.49 8.50
N LYS A 171 -12.13 -19.68 8.70
CA LYS A 171 -13.26 -20.16 7.91
C LYS A 171 -14.51 -19.30 8.08
N ARG A 172 -14.69 -18.70 9.26
CA ARG A 172 -15.84 -17.85 9.59
C ARG A 172 -15.64 -16.40 9.17
N SER A 173 -14.44 -15.89 9.33
CA SER A 173 -14.10 -14.48 9.12
C SER A 173 -12.87 -14.36 8.23
N PRO A 174 -13.03 -14.37 6.90
CA PRO A 174 -11.90 -14.37 5.96
C PRO A 174 -11.07 -13.08 5.99
N LEU A 175 -11.60 -11.99 6.54
CA LEU A 175 -10.86 -10.76 6.80
C LEU A 175 -10.31 -10.79 8.23
N GLN A 176 -9.19 -11.46 8.44
CA GLN A 176 -8.61 -11.55 9.78
C GLN A 176 -7.10 -11.34 9.78
N GLN A 177 -6.61 -11.08 10.97
CA GLN A 177 -5.20 -11.01 11.31
C GLN A 177 -5.00 -11.66 12.67
N PHE A 178 -3.89 -12.31 12.88
CA PHE A 178 -3.54 -12.81 14.20
C PHE A 178 -2.09 -12.51 14.57
N PHE A 179 -1.84 -12.38 15.85
CA PHE A 179 -0.53 -12.15 16.41
C PHE A 179 -0.17 -13.27 17.38
N LEU A 180 0.98 -13.89 17.20
CA LEU A 180 1.55 -14.77 18.20
C LEU A 180 2.22 -13.93 19.30
N MET A 181 1.85 -14.17 20.56
CA MET A 181 2.49 -13.60 21.74
C MET A 181 3.61 -14.54 22.21
N PRO A 182 4.88 -14.30 21.87
CA PRO A 182 5.94 -15.30 22.00
C PRO A 182 6.24 -15.71 23.44
N HIS A 183 5.99 -14.85 24.42
CA HIS A 183 6.26 -15.15 25.83
C HIS A 183 5.20 -16.01 26.50
N SER A 184 3.95 -15.89 26.05
CA SER A 184 2.80 -16.65 26.58
C SER A 184 2.34 -17.77 25.67
N TRP A 185 2.84 -17.81 24.43
CA TRP A 185 2.46 -18.77 23.40
C TRP A 185 0.94 -18.83 23.14
N ILE A 186 0.28 -17.68 23.29
CA ILE A 186 -1.12 -17.50 22.93
C ILE A 186 -1.22 -16.62 21.69
N PHE A 187 -2.34 -16.68 21.02
CA PHE A 187 -2.64 -15.88 19.83
C PHE A 187 -3.68 -14.82 20.16
N LEU A 188 -3.52 -13.62 19.63
CA LEU A 188 -4.54 -12.60 19.53
C LEU A 188 -5.09 -12.59 18.10
N ALA A 189 -6.29 -13.09 17.91
CA ALA A 189 -7.00 -13.05 16.62
C ALA A 189 -7.86 -11.78 16.52
N GLN A 190 -7.76 -11.08 15.41
CA GLN A 190 -8.59 -9.94 15.07
C GLN A 190 -9.45 -10.31 13.85
N GLU A 191 -10.71 -10.59 14.10
CA GLU A 191 -11.70 -10.88 13.06
C GLU A 191 -12.33 -9.56 12.61
N ARG A 192 -12.45 -9.35 11.31
CA ARG A 192 -13.03 -8.13 10.72
C ARG A 192 -14.17 -8.47 9.78
N VAL A 193 -15.26 -7.72 9.90
CA VAL A 193 -16.41 -7.82 8.99
C VAL A 193 -16.79 -6.41 8.54
N VAL A 194 -17.24 -6.30 7.29
CA VAL A 194 -17.80 -5.04 6.78
C VAL A 194 -19.10 -4.75 7.50
N ALA A 195 -19.26 -3.52 7.97
CA ALA A 195 -20.42 -3.06 8.72
C ALA A 195 -21.05 -1.84 8.03
N ASN A 196 -22.38 -1.74 8.08
CA ASN A 196 -23.12 -0.64 7.46
C ASN A 196 -23.10 0.64 8.31
N GLU A 197 -22.81 0.51 9.60
CA GLU A 197 -22.84 1.62 10.55
C GLU A 197 -21.61 1.66 11.44
N CYS A 198 -21.18 2.86 11.79
CA CYS A 198 -20.14 3.07 12.78
C CYS A 198 -20.72 2.94 14.19
N ARG A 199 -20.58 1.80 14.85
CA ARG A 199 -20.92 1.61 16.25
C ARG A 199 -19.68 1.81 17.13
N ARG A 200 -19.47 3.01 17.66
CA ARG A 200 -18.42 3.27 18.64
C ARG A 200 -18.82 2.65 19.98
N ARG A 201 -18.21 1.55 20.40
CA ARG A 201 -18.24 1.07 21.77
C ARG A 201 -16.89 1.31 22.46
N GLY A 202 -16.93 1.80 23.70
CA GLY A 202 -15.93 2.50 24.47
C GLY A 202 -14.50 1.97 24.60
N PHE A 203 -14.13 0.79 24.12
CA PHE A 203 -12.76 0.28 24.19
C PHE A 203 -11.93 0.44 22.88
N ALA A 204 -12.54 0.89 21.81
CA ALA A 204 -11.84 1.12 20.53
C ALA A 204 -10.79 2.26 20.60
N SER A 205 -10.76 3.05 21.67
CA SER A 205 -9.78 4.12 21.86
C SER A 205 -8.41 3.62 22.32
N VAL A 206 -8.33 2.46 22.96
CA VAL A 206 -7.06 1.90 23.46
C VAL A 206 -6.14 1.49 22.32
N TYR A 207 -6.68 0.99 21.21
CA TYR A 207 -5.91 0.64 20.02
C TYR A 207 -5.28 1.83 19.29
N ARG A 208 -5.82 3.03 19.45
CA ARG A 208 -5.24 4.24 18.86
C ARG A 208 -3.95 4.71 19.54
N VAL A 209 -3.66 4.22 20.72
CA VAL A 209 -2.49 4.63 21.51
C VAL A 209 -1.25 3.80 21.16
N TYR A 210 -1.43 2.63 20.55
CA TYR A 210 -0.33 1.71 20.21
C TYR A 210 0.02 1.62 18.72
N TRP A 211 -0.66 2.43 17.88
CA TRP A 211 -0.41 2.48 16.44
C TRP A 211 -0.16 3.96 15.97
#